data_0d2671875c62e204b16d011e63269739
#
_entry.id   0d2671875c62e204b16d011e63269739
#
_cell.length_a   1.000
_cell.length_b   1.000
_cell.length_c   1.000
_cell.angle_alpha   90.00
_cell.angle_beta   90.00
_cell.angle_gamma   90.00
#
_symmetry.space_group_name_H-M   'P 1'
#
loop_
_entity.id
_entity.type
_entity.pdbx_description
1 polymer ?
#
loop_
_entity_poly.entity_id
_entity_poly.type
_entity_poly.pdbx_seq_one_letter_code
_entity_poly.pdbx_strand_id
1 'polypeptide(L)'
;ETWGKDEYEEFAKDFLYADGKLEKTSKSLPSLSWYRILLERETWEPYAVYYQKLLSGIKCFPVVSDKKEKEGISFEDSWGMSRSYGGKRLHEGTDLMPPKNQRDTFAVVSVCDGVVEKIGWLELGGYRIGIRSKTGTYFYYAHLSSYAEGMKQGKTVKAGELLGYMGDSGYGAEGTVGQFPVHLHFGIYFYENGKEISVNPYEVLLFLENKKLIYSYF
;
A
#
# COMPACT_ATOMS: atom_id res chain seq x y z
N GLU A 1 -1.23 1.47 -17.84
CA GLU A 1 0.07 2.10 -18.14
C GLU A 1 1.02 1.76 -16.99
N THR A 2 2.21 1.31 -17.30
CA THR A 2 3.31 1.08 -16.33
C THR A 2 4.12 2.36 -16.25
N TRP A 3 4.63 2.69 -15.07
CA TRP A 3 5.55 3.81 -14.90
C TRP A 3 6.73 3.69 -15.86
N GLY A 4 7.04 4.77 -16.57
CA GLY A 4 8.26 4.88 -17.34
C GLY A 4 9.48 5.07 -16.42
N LYS A 5 10.69 4.83 -16.95
CA LYS A 5 11.93 5.02 -16.18
C LYS A 5 12.06 6.45 -15.63
N ASP A 6 11.60 7.43 -16.40
CA ASP A 6 11.69 8.85 -16.04
C ASP A 6 10.74 9.22 -14.89
N GLU A 7 9.56 8.59 -14.77
CA GLU A 7 8.61 8.82 -13.68
C GLU A 7 9.14 8.32 -12.32
N TYR A 8 9.90 7.20 -12.31
CA TYR A 8 10.54 6.72 -11.09
C TYR A 8 11.71 7.59 -10.64
N GLU A 9 12.48 8.10 -11.59
CA GLU A 9 13.58 9.00 -11.29
C GLU A 9 13.06 10.33 -10.73
N GLU A 10 11.96 10.85 -11.29
CA GLU A 10 11.30 12.06 -10.82
C GLU A 10 10.74 11.86 -9.41
N PHE A 11 10.03 10.76 -9.16
CA PHE A 11 9.54 10.42 -7.84
C PHE A 11 10.66 10.29 -6.80
N ALA A 12 11.74 9.58 -7.12
CA ALA A 12 12.86 9.39 -6.20
C ALA A 12 13.57 10.73 -5.88
N LYS A 13 13.67 11.63 -6.87
CA LYS A 13 14.20 12.97 -6.69
C LYS A 13 13.33 13.80 -5.78
N ASP A 14 12.02 13.85 -6.04
CA ASP A 14 11.06 14.60 -5.25
C ASP A 14 11.02 14.11 -3.79
N PHE A 15 11.05 12.80 -3.59
CA PHE A 15 11.11 12.18 -2.27
C PHE A 15 12.37 12.56 -1.49
N LEU A 16 13.54 12.54 -2.12
CA LEU A 16 14.81 12.90 -1.48
C LEU A 16 14.90 14.40 -1.19
N TYR A 17 14.36 15.27 -2.05
CA TYR A 17 14.36 16.71 -1.82
C TYR A 17 13.37 17.16 -0.74
N ALA A 18 12.36 16.38 -0.47
CA ALA A 18 11.36 16.64 0.55
C ALA A 18 11.69 15.97 1.92
N ASP A 19 12.95 15.61 2.18
CA ASP A 19 13.36 14.85 3.38
C ASP A 19 12.48 13.63 3.65
N GLY A 20 12.07 12.93 2.57
CA GLY A 20 11.16 11.80 2.65
C GLY A 20 9.68 12.19 2.81
N LYS A 21 9.31 13.45 2.57
CA LYS A 21 7.93 13.94 2.57
C LYS A 21 7.60 14.56 1.22
N LEU A 22 6.61 14.03 0.52
CA LEU A 22 6.06 14.67 -0.68
C LEU A 22 5.05 15.74 -0.26
N GLU A 23 5.45 17.01 -0.29
CA GLU A 23 4.47 18.10 -0.20
C GLU A 23 3.70 18.21 -1.52
N LYS A 24 2.37 18.32 -1.42
CA LYS A 24 1.47 18.61 -2.56
C LYS A 24 1.71 20.02 -3.13
N THR A 25 2.91 20.34 -3.57
CA THR A 25 3.18 21.62 -4.21
C THR A 25 3.60 21.39 -5.66
N SER A 26 2.66 21.67 -6.56
CA SER A 26 2.89 21.85 -8.00
C SER A 26 3.76 23.10 -8.30
N LYS A 27 4.80 23.35 -7.51
CA LYS A 27 5.75 24.41 -7.80
C LYS A 27 6.96 23.77 -8.46
N SER A 28 7.19 24.17 -9.73
CA SER A 28 8.42 23.89 -10.44
C SER A 28 9.63 24.12 -9.52
N LEU A 29 10.45 23.09 -9.36
CA LEU A 29 11.70 23.16 -8.61
C LEU A 29 12.54 24.36 -9.11
N PRO A 30 13.18 25.14 -8.22
CA PRO A 30 14.03 26.25 -8.62
C PRO A 30 15.14 25.77 -9.58
N SER A 31 15.48 26.56 -10.55
CA SER A 31 16.46 26.27 -11.62
C SER A 31 17.87 25.88 -11.13
N LEU A 32 18.16 26.02 -9.84
CA LEU A 32 19.39 25.62 -9.18
C LEU A 32 19.43 24.12 -8.75
N SER A 33 18.29 23.43 -8.83
CA SER A 33 18.17 22.05 -8.33
C SER A 33 18.91 21.02 -9.20
N TRP A 34 19.03 21.24 -10.52
CA TRP A 34 19.70 20.28 -11.41
C TRP A 34 21.20 20.11 -11.13
N TYR A 35 21.89 21.17 -10.68
CA TYR A 35 23.29 21.11 -10.31
C TYR A 35 23.49 20.26 -9.03
N ARG A 36 22.59 20.41 -8.08
CA ARG A 36 22.60 19.61 -6.85
C ARG A 36 22.31 18.15 -7.12
N ILE A 37 21.34 17.89 -8.01
CA ILE A 37 21.01 16.54 -8.50
C ILE A 37 22.23 15.85 -9.13
N LEU A 38 23.01 16.56 -9.94
CA LEU A 38 24.22 16.04 -10.57
C LEU A 38 25.36 15.78 -9.55
N LEU A 39 25.53 16.67 -8.57
CA LEU A 39 26.56 16.55 -7.55
C LEU A 39 26.24 15.46 -6.51
N GLU A 40 24.97 15.18 -6.25
CA GLU A 40 24.52 14.18 -5.28
C GLU A 40 24.06 12.87 -5.94
N ARG A 41 24.37 12.67 -7.22
CA ARG A 41 23.93 11.51 -8.01
C ARG A 41 24.29 10.16 -7.35
N GLU A 42 25.48 10.04 -6.81
CA GLU A 42 25.92 8.82 -6.11
C GLU A 42 25.10 8.53 -4.85
N THR A 43 24.48 9.57 -4.26
CA THR A 43 23.68 9.44 -3.05
C THR A 43 22.25 9.00 -3.34
N TRP A 44 21.59 9.50 -4.40
CA TRP A 44 20.18 9.21 -4.69
C TRP A 44 19.97 8.07 -5.70
N GLU A 45 20.93 7.79 -6.58
CA GLU A 45 20.80 6.74 -7.61
C GLU A 45 20.47 5.35 -7.01
N PRO A 46 21.08 4.91 -5.89
CA PRO A 46 20.69 3.67 -5.23
C PRO A 46 19.23 3.66 -4.76
N TYR A 47 18.72 4.81 -4.29
CA TYR A 47 17.32 4.94 -3.87
C TYR A 47 16.36 4.94 -5.06
N ALA A 48 16.71 5.56 -6.17
CA ALA A 48 15.91 5.52 -7.39
C ALA A 48 15.74 4.09 -7.91
N VAL A 49 16.82 3.33 -7.97
CA VAL A 49 16.80 1.90 -8.34
C VAL A 49 15.95 1.09 -7.37
N TYR A 50 16.05 1.39 -6.09
CA TYR A 50 15.28 0.77 -5.05
C TYR A 50 13.77 1.04 -5.21
N TYR A 51 13.35 2.29 -5.35
CA TYR A 51 11.95 2.66 -5.57
C TYR A 51 11.44 2.14 -6.92
N GLN A 52 12.25 2.14 -7.96
CA GLN A 52 11.91 1.52 -9.23
C GLN A 52 11.55 0.04 -9.05
N LYS A 53 12.38 -0.71 -8.33
CA LYS A 53 12.13 -2.13 -8.04
C LYS A 53 10.88 -2.34 -7.19
N LEU A 54 10.70 -1.50 -6.18
CA LEU A 54 9.57 -1.55 -5.25
C LEU A 54 8.24 -1.26 -5.97
N LEU A 55 8.21 -0.21 -6.77
CA LEU A 55 7.00 0.33 -7.39
C LEU A 55 6.73 -0.23 -8.78
N SER A 56 7.72 -0.92 -9.38
CA SER A 56 7.51 -1.50 -10.70
C SER A 56 6.39 -2.56 -10.65
N GLY A 57 5.35 -2.31 -11.43
CA GLY A 57 4.16 -3.16 -11.48
C GLY A 57 2.99 -2.74 -10.60
N ILE A 58 3.13 -1.73 -9.74
CA ILE A 58 1.98 -1.11 -9.06
C ILE A 58 1.14 -0.35 -10.10
N LYS A 59 -0.18 -0.62 -10.14
CA LYS A 59 -1.05 -0.07 -11.19
C LYS A 59 -2.26 0.68 -10.66
N CYS A 60 -2.69 0.41 -9.42
CA CYS A 60 -3.91 1.00 -8.88
C CYS A 60 -3.86 1.14 -7.36
N PHE A 61 -4.74 1.98 -6.83
CA PHE A 61 -4.99 2.10 -5.40
C PHE A 61 -5.62 0.81 -4.84
N PRO A 62 -5.30 0.39 -3.60
CA PRO A 62 -5.73 -0.91 -3.05
C PRO A 62 -7.22 -1.02 -2.75
N VAL A 63 -7.95 0.09 -2.75
CA VAL A 63 -9.39 0.12 -2.48
C VAL A 63 -10.14 0.74 -3.65
N VAL A 64 -11.23 0.09 -4.03
CA VAL A 64 -12.10 0.58 -5.11
C VAL A 64 -12.96 1.73 -4.62
N SER A 65 -13.09 2.77 -5.43
CA SER A 65 -14.00 3.88 -5.18
C SER A 65 -15.36 3.62 -5.83
N ASP A 66 -16.45 3.86 -5.09
CA ASP A 66 -17.80 3.91 -5.65
C ASP A 66 -18.06 5.33 -6.17
N LYS A 67 -18.60 5.46 -7.39
CA LYS A 67 -19.03 6.75 -7.96
C LYS A 67 -20.11 7.47 -7.13
N LYS A 68 -20.87 6.71 -6.36
CA LYS A 68 -21.97 7.23 -5.53
C LYS A 68 -21.49 7.75 -4.18
N GLU A 69 -20.33 7.32 -3.71
CA GLU A 69 -19.75 7.80 -2.46
C GLU A 69 -19.04 9.14 -2.69
N LYS A 70 -19.58 10.19 -2.08
CA LYS A 70 -19.00 11.55 -2.15
C LYS A 70 -17.71 11.66 -1.33
N GLU A 71 -17.60 10.86 -0.28
CA GLU A 71 -16.45 10.82 0.61
C GLU A 71 -15.56 9.63 0.22
N GLY A 72 -14.26 9.90 0.06
CA GLY A 72 -13.29 8.90 -0.32
C GLY A 72 -12.70 8.14 0.87
N ILE A 73 -11.82 7.20 0.60
CA ILE A 73 -10.95 6.57 1.61
C ILE A 73 -9.99 7.64 2.13
N SER A 74 -9.91 7.80 3.45
CA SER A 74 -8.94 8.66 4.12
C SER A 74 -7.79 7.85 4.70
N PHE A 75 -6.61 8.45 4.76
CA PHE A 75 -5.43 7.83 5.38
C PHE A 75 -4.42 8.90 5.79
N GLU A 76 -3.64 8.58 6.80
CA GLU A 76 -2.61 9.45 7.36
C GLU A 76 -1.28 8.69 7.43
N ASP A 77 -0.15 9.42 7.50
CA ASP A 77 1.15 8.81 7.72
C ASP A 77 1.24 8.26 9.16
N SER A 78 0.91 7.00 9.31
CA SER A 78 0.94 6.28 10.58
C SER A 78 2.04 5.21 10.65
N TRP A 79 2.87 5.08 9.61
CA TRP A 79 4.00 4.16 9.60
C TRP A 79 5.03 4.54 10.69
N GLY A 80 5.55 3.54 11.39
CA GLY A 80 6.50 3.76 12.48
C GLY A 80 5.88 4.26 13.79
N MET A 81 4.59 4.57 13.84
CA MET A 81 3.91 4.92 15.09
C MET A 81 3.84 3.74 16.04
N SER A 82 3.97 4.02 17.35
CA SER A 82 3.89 3.00 18.39
C SER A 82 2.49 2.40 18.47
N ARG A 83 2.42 1.08 18.60
CA ARG A 83 1.22 0.29 18.86
C ARG A 83 1.38 -0.46 20.17
N SER A 84 0.32 -0.57 20.97
CA SER A 84 0.35 -1.20 22.31
C SER A 84 -0.30 -2.58 22.33
N TYR A 85 -1.27 -2.88 21.46
CA TYR A 85 -1.92 -4.17 21.42
C TYR A 85 -0.95 -5.25 20.93
N GLY A 86 -0.89 -6.38 21.64
CA GLY A 86 0.03 -7.48 21.34
C GLY A 86 1.49 -7.21 21.73
N GLY A 87 1.75 -6.19 22.59
CA GLY A 87 3.08 -5.77 23.02
C GLY A 87 3.56 -4.48 22.32
N LYS A 88 4.75 -4.02 22.72
CA LYS A 88 5.38 -2.85 22.09
C LYS A 88 5.84 -3.20 20.68
N ARG A 89 5.27 -2.58 19.67
CA ARG A 89 5.63 -2.72 18.26
C ARG A 89 5.45 -1.41 17.51
N LEU A 90 6.07 -1.31 16.36
CA LEU A 90 5.84 -0.21 15.43
C LEU A 90 4.75 -0.60 14.42
N HIS A 91 4.05 0.38 13.92
CA HIS A 91 3.09 0.21 12.83
C HIS A 91 3.83 0.07 11.50
N GLU A 92 3.73 -1.08 10.86
CA GLU A 92 4.45 -1.40 9.62
C GLU A 92 3.54 -1.31 8.39
N GLY A 93 2.71 -0.26 8.34
CA GLY A 93 1.78 -0.02 7.25
C GLY A 93 1.08 1.31 7.37
N THR A 94 0.08 1.51 6.53
CA THR A 94 -0.83 2.67 6.56
C THR A 94 -2.26 2.15 6.64
N ASP A 95 -3.04 2.71 7.58
CA ASP A 95 -4.44 2.35 7.77
C ASP A 95 -5.32 3.22 6.86
N LEU A 96 -6.07 2.57 5.97
CA LEU A 96 -7.00 3.22 5.03
C LEU A 96 -8.41 3.13 5.60
N MET A 97 -8.96 4.27 6.00
CA MET A 97 -10.25 4.38 6.67
C MET A 97 -11.38 4.64 5.67
N PRO A 98 -12.43 3.82 5.64
CA PRO A 98 -13.59 4.06 4.81
C PRO A 98 -14.48 5.17 5.40
N PRO A 99 -15.28 5.88 4.59
CA PRO A 99 -16.20 6.92 5.07
C PRO A 99 -17.32 6.37 5.97
N LYS A 100 -17.57 5.06 5.89
CA LYS A 100 -18.58 4.36 6.70
C LYS A 100 -17.94 3.18 7.43
N ASN A 101 -18.17 3.10 8.73
CA ASN A 101 -17.71 1.97 9.55
C ASN A 101 -18.60 0.72 9.32
N GLN A 102 -18.49 0.15 8.11
CA GLN A 102 -19.33 -0.98 7.67
C GLN A 102 -18.47 -2.04 6.97
N ARG A 103 -18.55 -3.28 7.48
CA ARG A 103 -17.90 -4.45 6.87
C ARG A 103 -18.49 -4.78 5.51
N ASP A 104 -17.74 -5.51 4.68
CA ASP A 104 -18.18 -6.07 3.39
C ASP A 104 -18.69 -5.03 2.37
N THR A 105 -18.36 -3.74 2.57
CA THR A 105 -18.81 -2.66 1.69
C THR A 105 -17.72 -2.21 0.72
N PHE A 106 -16.49 -2.09 1.19
CA PHE A 106 -15.38 -1.54 0.42
C PHE A 106 -14.50 -2.66 -0.13
N ALA A 107 -14.46 -2.78 -1.45
CA ALA A 107 -13.71 -3.81 -2.14
C ALA A 107 -12.21 -3.52 -2.10
N VAL A 108 -11.43 -4.53 -1.70
CA VAL A 108 -9.97 -4.51 -1.67
C VAL A 108 -9.44 -5.26 -2.88
N VAL A 109 -8.53 -4.62 -3.63
CA VAL A 109 -7.97 -5.15 -4.87
C VAL A 109 -6.45 -5.25 -4.82
N SER A 110 -5.89 -6.14 -5.62
CA SER A 110 -4.43 -6.23 -5.77
C SER A 110 -3.87 -4.97 -6.44
N VAL A 111 -2.88 -4.33 -5.83
CA VAL A 111 -2.19 -3.17 -6.43
C VAL A 111 -1.31 -3.56 -7.62
N CYS A 112 -0.96 -4.83 -7.78
CA CYS A 112 -0.02 -5.32 -8.80
C CYS A 112 -0.41 -6.69 -9.34
N ASP A 113 0.21 -7.09 -10.45
CA ASP A 113 0.26 -8.49 -10.87
C ASP A 113 1.16 -9.28 -9.93
N GLY A 114 0.72 -10.45 -9.46
CA GLY A 114 1.51 -11.24 -8.52
C GLY A 114 0.92 -12.61 -8.22
N VAL A 115 1.40 -13.20 -7.13
CA VAL A 115 0.93 -14.49 -6.63
C VAL A 115 0.52 -14.33 -5.16
N VAL A 116 -0.60 -14.91 -4.78
CA VAL A 116 -1.01 -15.01 -3.38
C VAL A 116 0.02 -15.88 -2.63
N GLU A 117 0.93 -15.23 -1.91
CA GLU A 117 1.99 -15.93 -1.17
C GLU A 117 1.47 -16.44 0.16
N LYS A 118 0.67 -15.64 0.84
CA LYS A 118 0.08 -15.99 2.14
C LYS A 118 -1.37 -15.55 2.20
N ILE A 119 -2.22 -16.35 2.81
CA ILE A 119 -3.63 -16.05 3.05
C ILE A 119 -4.06 -16.77 4.36
N GLY A 120 -5.03 -16.23 5.08
CA GLY A 120 -5.58 -16.82 6.31
C GLY A 120 -5.44 -15.89 7.50
N TRP A 121 -5.66 -16.42 8.68
CA TRP A 121 -5.70 -15.70 9.94
C TRP A 121 -4.32 -15.40 10.51
N LEU A 122 -4.18 -14.20 11.08
CA LEU A 122 -3.14 -13.84 12.04
C LEU A 122 -3.78 -13.15 13.24
N GLU A 123 -3.31 -13.40 14.44
CA GLU A 123 -3.86 -12.82 15.67
C GLU A 123 -3.99 -11.30 15.60
N LEU A 124 -2.95 -10.60 15.14
CA LEU A 124 -2.98 -9.14 15.00
C LEU A 124 -3.67 -8.68 13.72
N GLY A 125 -3.40 -9.30 12.60
CA GLY A 125 -3.86 -8.87 11.27
C GLY A 125 -5.24 -9.38 10.86
N GLY A 126 -5.84 -10.31 11.64
CA GLY A 126 -7.10 -10.94 11.29
C GLY A 126 -7.02 -11.74 9.99
N TYR A 127 -8.09 -11.74 9.22
CA TYR A 127 -8.06 -12.27 7.86
C TYR A 127 -7.17 -11.38 7.00
N ARG A 128 -6.07 -11.95 6.53
CA ARG A 128 -5.08 -11.22 5.74
C ARG A 128 -4.74 -11.97 4.46
N ILE A 129 -4.34 -11.23 3.44
CA ILE A 129 -3.81 -11.75 2.18
C ILE A 129 -2.54 -10.99 1.82
N GLY A 130 -1.54 -11.69 1.33
CA GLY A 130 -0.27 -11.11 0.91
C GLY A 130 0.06 -11.52 -0.52
N ILE A 131 0.38 -10.53 -1.34
CA ILE A 131 0.70 -10.70 -2.76
C ILE A 131 2.18 -10.46 -2.98
N ARG A 132 2.88 -11.45 -3.52
CA ARG A 132 4.26 -11.31 -3.99
C ARG A 132 4.26 -10.89 -5.45
N SER A 133 4.81 -9.69 -5.74
CA SER A 133 4.98 -9.22 -7.11
C SER A 133 6.10 -9.96 -7.84
N LYS A 134 6.17 -9.82 -9.15
CA LYS A 134 7.27 -10.37 -9.96
C LYS A 134 8.64 -9.78 -9.62
N THR A 135 8.68 -8.58 -9.07
CA THR A 135 9.91 -7.89 -8.64
C THR A 135 10.38 -8.28 -7.24
N GLY A 136 9.59 -9.12 -6.55
CA GLY A 136 9.89 -9.59 -5.21
C GLY A 136 9.30 -8.74 -4.08
N THR A 137 8.64 -7.61 -4.38
CA THR A 137 7.93 -6.82 -3.39
C THR A 137 6.71 -7.58 -2.87
N TYR A 138 6.49 -7.54 -1.56
CA TYR A 138 5.34 -8.14 -0.90
C TYR A 138 4.36 -7.07 -0.45
N PHE A 139 3.13 -7.17 -0.92
CA PHE A 139 2.03 -6.28 -0.55
C PHE A 139 1.10 -7.02 0.39
N TYR A 140 0.86 -6.41 1.55
CA TYR A 140 0.10 -6.98 2.66
C TYR A 140 -1.22 -6.24 2.84
N TYR A 141 -2.30 -6.99 2.93
CA TYR A 141 -3.67 -6.51 3.11
C TYR A 141 -4.26 -7.23 4.31
N ALA A 142 -4.61 -6.49 5.36
CA ALA A 142 -5.08 -7.08 6.62
C ALA A 142 -6.42 -6.49 7.07
N HIS A 143 -6.98 -7.09 8.11
CA HIS A 143 -8.28 -6.77 8.70
C HIS A 143 -9.47 -6.98 7.75
N LEU A 144 -9.34 -7.90 6.79
CA LEU A 144 -10.43 -8.19 5.86
C LEU A 144 -11.62 -8.80 6.60
N SER A 145 -12.84 -8.52 6.13
CA SER A 145 -14.06 -9.19 6.56
C SER A 145 -14.24 -10.54 5.88
N SER A 146 -13.92 -10.60 4.58
CA SER A 146 -14.06 -11.79 3.75
C SER A 146 -13.05 -11.76 2.60
N TYR A 147 -12.76 -12.95 2.05
CA TYR A 147 -11.98 -13.09 0.82
C TYR A 147 -12.90 -13.17 -0.39
N ALA A 148 -12.41 -12.73 -1.54
CA ALA A 148 -13.07 -12.99 -2.81
C ALA A 148 -13.12 -14.49 -3.13
N GLU A 149 -14.14 -14.90 -3.85
CA GLU A 149 -14.34 -16.30 -4.23
C GLU A 149 -13.10 -16.87 -4.96
N GLY A 150 -12.69 -18.06 -4.60
CA GLY A 150 -11.55 -18.76 -5.18
C GLY A 150 -10.17 -18.21 -4.77
N MET A 151 -10.07 -17.27 -3.82
CA MET A 151 -8.78 -16.83 -3.27
C MET A 151 -8.15 -17.94 -2.45
N LYS A 152 -6.90 -18.29 -2.81
CA LYS A 152 -6.09 -19.31 -2.12
C LYS A 152 -4.62 -19.07 -2.38
N GLN A 153 -3.78 -19.59 -1.49
CA GLN A 153 -2.33 -19.56 -1.67
C GLN A 153 -1.92 -20.17 -3.01
N GLY A 154 -0.97 -19.55 -3.69
CA GLY A 154 -0.48 -19.94 -5.01
C GLY A 154 -1.32 -19.41 -6.17
N LYS A 155 -2.50 -18.80 -5.94
CA LYS A 155 -3.28 -18.20 -7.03
C LYS A 155 -2.52 -17.01 -7.62
N THR A 156 -2.42 -16.96 -8.94
CA THR A 156 -1.97 -15.77 -9.67
C THR A 156 -3.10 -14.76 -9.74
N VAL A 157 -2.79 -13.48 -9.42
CA VAL A 157 -3.73 -12.37 -9.47
C VAL A 157 -3.19 -11.27 -10.38
N LYS A 158 -4.10 -10.46 -10.91
CA LYS A 158 -3.80 -9.26 -11.69
C LYS A 158 -4.01 -8.00 -10.85
N ALA A 159 -3.31 -6.94 -11.21
CA ALA A 159 -3.63 -5.62 -10.66
C ALA A 159 -5.11 -5.29 -10.89
N GLY A 160 -5.80 -4.81 -9.86
CA GLY A 160 -7.23 -4.55 -9.88
C GLY A 160 -8.12 -5.78 -9.63
N GLU A 161 -7.55 -6.99 -9.51
CA GLU A 161 -8.33 -8.18 -9.17
C GLU A 161 -8.80 -8.12 -7.72
N LEU A 162 -10.09 -8.43 -7.50
CA LEU A 162 -10.70 -8.42 -6.16
C LEU A 162 -10.03 -9.46 -5.26
N LEU A 163 -9.54 -9.02 -4.12
CA LEU A 163 -8.93 -9.88 -3.08
C LEU A 163 -9.93 -10.22 -1.97
N GLY A 164 -10.81 -9.28 -1.64
CA GLY A 164 -11.77 -9.39 -0.55
C GLY A 164 -12.41 -8.04 -0.23
N TYR A 165 -12.93 -7.91 0.99
CA TYR A 165 -13.60 -6.70 1.44
C TYR A 165 -13.00 -6.21 2.76
N MET A 166 -13.03 -4.89 2.98
CA MET A 166 -12.62 -4.29 4.24
C MET A 166 -13.42 -4.80 5.41
N GLY A 167 -12.77 -4.97 6.55
CA GLY A 167 -13.37 -5.37 7.80
C GLY A 167 -12.65 -4.79 9.00
N ASP A 168 -12.81 -5.46 10.12
CA ASP A 168 -12.23 -5.15 11.43
C ASP A 168 -11.83 -6.45 12.16
N SER A 169 -11.44 -7.47 11.38
CA SER A 169 -11.00 -8.75 11.91
C SER A 169 -9.59 -8.67 12.49
N GLY A 170 -9.34 -9.39 13.56
CA GLY A 170 -8.05 -9.43 14.24
C GLY A 170 -8.12 -9.09 15.71
N TYR A 171 -6.96 -8.96 16.33
CA TYR A 171 -6.77 -8.68 17.74
C TYR A 171 -7.39 -9.75 18.62
N GLY A 172 -7.14 -11.03 18.28
CA GLY A 172 -7.59 -12.18 19.05
C GLY A 172 -7.56 -13.50 18.28
N ALA A 173 -8.25 -14.51 18.82
CA ALA A 173 -8.42 -15.79 18.17
C ALA A 173 -9.14 -15.67 16.83
N GLU A 174 -9.03 -16.67 15.96
CA GLU A 174 -9.66 -16.65 14.64
C GLU A 174 -11.16 -16.34 14.72
N GLY A 175 -11.57 -15.39 13.89
CA GLY A 175 -12.96 -14.90 13.85
C GLY A 175 -13.23 -13.69 14.76
N THR A 176 -12.24 -13.21 15.56
CA THR A 176 -12.41 -12.01 16.37
C THR A 176 -12.61 -10.79 15.46
N VAL A 177 -13.66 -10.00 15.76
CA VAL A 177 -14.05 -8.77 15.04
C VAL A 177 -14.54 -7.71 16.02
N GLY A 178 -14.63 -6.44 15.59
CA GLY A 178 -15.24 -5.36 16.38
C GLY A 178 -14.32 -4.77 17.44
N GLN A 179 -13.02 -5.06 17.44
CA GLN A 179 -12.07 -4.51 18.40
C GLN A 179 -11.59 -3.09 18.02
N PHE A 180 -11.81 -2.70 16.78
CA PHE A 180 -11.44 -1.41 16.19
C PHE A 180 -12.34 -1.07 15.01
N PRO A 181 -12.38 0.18 14.53
CA PRO A 181 -13.16 0.56 13.34
C PRO A 181 -12.71 -0.19 12.08
N VAL A 182 -13.67 -0.42 11.16
CA VAL A 182 -13.39 -1.00 9.84
C VAL A 182 -12.31 -0.19 9.13
N HIS A 183 -11.26 -0.85 8.65
CA HIS A 183 -10.21 -0.26 7.84
C HIS A 183 -9.43 -1.34 7.07
N LEU A 184 -8.66 -0.92 6.07
CA LEU A 184 -7.64 -1.76 5.47
C LEU A 184 -6.28 -1.35 6.04
N HIS A 185 -5.60 -2.26 6.72
CA HIS A 185 -4.17 -2.09 6.98
C HIS A 185 -3.39 -2.54 5.74
N PHE A 186 -2.68 -1.61 5.11
CA PHE A 186 -1.89 -1.85 3.91
C PHE A 186 -0.40 -1.72 4.22
N GLY A 187 0.36 -2.78 3.97
CA GLY A 187 1.81 -2.84 4.18
C GLY A 187 2.58 -3.15 2.91
N ILE A 188 3.81 -2.65 2.83
CA ILE A 188 4.76 -2.93 1.75
C ILE A 188 6.05 -3.46 2.37
N TYR A 189 6.50 -4.62 1.87
CA TYR A 189 7.70 -5.28 2.39
C TYR A 189 8.56 -5.80 1.23
N PHE A 190 9.85 -5.89 1.49
CA PHE A 190 10.79 -6.57 0.59
C PHE A 190 11.84 -7.32 1.39
N TYR A 191 12.58 -8.20 0.72
CA TYR A 191 13.68 -8.96 1.32
C TYR A 191 15.00 -8.36 0.87
N GLU A 192 15.82 -7.97 1.83
CA GLU A 192 17.19 -7.56 1.61
C GLU A 192 18.12 -8.24 2.63
N ASN A 193 19.19 -8.87 2.14
CA ASN A 193 20.16 -9.59 2.95
C ASN A 193 19.54 -10.63 3.91
N GLY A 194 18.47 -11.31 3.47
CA GLY A 194 17.76 -12.33 4.24
C GLY A 194 16.82 -11.78 5.32
N LYS A 195 16.62 -10.46 5.36
CA LYS A 195 15.68 -9.81 6.30
C LYS A 195 14.51 -9.20 5.54
N GLU A 196 13.32 -9.31 6.14
CA GLU A 196 12.14 -8.56 5.70
C GLU A 196 12.24 -7.13 6.20
N ILE A 197 12.03 -6.18 5.31
CA ILE A 197 12.10 -4.74 5.58
C ILE A 197 10.75 -4.14 5.22
N SER A 198 10.11 -3.47 6.19
CA SER A 198 8.90 -2.69 5.99
C SER A 198 9.23 -1.33 5.39
N VAL A 199 8.43 -0.89 4.44
CA VAL A 199 8.53 0.41 3.78
C VAL A 199 7.28 1.21 4.08
N ASN A 200 7.44 2.51 4.34
CA ASN A 200 6.31 3.40 4.53
C ASN A 200 5.42 3.44 3.27
N PRO A 201 4.15 3.01 3.33
CA PRO A 201 3.27 3.01 2.17
C PRO A 201 2.65 4.38 1.86
N TYR A 202 2.74 5.34 2.78
CA TYR A 202 1.97 6.58 2.72
C TYR A 202 2.16 7.34 1.40
N GLU A 203 3.42 7.60 1.01
CA GLU A 203 3.73 8.34 -0.21
C GLU A 203 3.30 7.57 -1.48
N VAL A 204 3.46 6.25 -1.46
CA VAL A 204 2.97 5.38 -2.54
C VAL A 204 1.45 5.49 -2.68
N LEU A 205 0.72 5.53 -1.56
CA LEU A 205 -0.74 5.69 -1.57
C LEU A 205 -1.18 7.06 -2.07
N LEU A 206 -0.47 8.14 -1.70
CA LEU A 206 -0.73 9.48 -2.23
C LEU A 206 -0.57 9.52 -3.76
N PHE A 207 0.49 8.91 -4.27
CA PHE A 207 0.67 8.79 -5.72
C PHE A 207 -0.44 7.98 -6.40
N LEU A 208 -0.87 6.87 -5.77
CA LEU A 208 -1.92 6.00 -6.30
C LEU A 208 -3.33 6.58 -6.13
N GLU A 209 -3.51 7.65 -5.36
CA GLU A 209 -4.82 8.24 -5.11
C GLU A 209 -5.55 8.63 -6.40
N ASN A 210 -4.81 9.08 -7.40
CA ASN A 210 -5.33 9.40 -8.73
C ASN A 210 -5.52 8.16 -9.63
N LYS A 211 -5.13 6.96 -9.18
CA LYS A 211 -5.24 5.68 -9.90
C LYS A 211 -6.27 4.74 -9.26
N LYS A 212 -7.28 5.30 -8.58
CA LYS A 212 -8.39 4.53 -8.03
C LYS A 212 -9.22 3.90 -9.14
N LEU A 213 -9.49 2.61 -9.02
CA LEU A 213 -10.46 1.93 -9.86
C LEU A 213 -11.86 2.39 -9.44
N ILE A 214 -12.69 2.70 -10.42
CA ILE A 214 -14.05 3.15 -10.20
C ILE A 214 -14.97 2.07 -10.74
N TYR A 215 -15.78 1.46 -9.88
CA TYR A 215 -16.89 0.59 -10.29
C TYR A 215 -18.18 1.37 -10.25
N SER A 216 -18.97 1.27 -11.32
CA SER A 216 -20.40 1.60 -11.29
C SER A 216 -21.15 0.29 -11.16
N TYR A 217 -21.75 0.04 -10.01
CA TYR A 217 -22.80 -0.98 -9.92
C TYR A 217 -24.00 -0.47 -10.74
N PHE A 218 -24.39 -1.24 -11.74
CA PHE A 218 -25.63 -1.04 -12.48
C PHE A 218 -26.82 -1.47 -11.63
#